data_37774277d6edf6e925f8885e57b87ed2
#
_entry.id   37774277d6edf6e925f8885e57b87ed2
#
_cell.length_a   1.000
_cell.length_b   1.000
_cell.length_c   1.000
_cell.angle_alpha   90.00
_cell.angle_beta   90.00
_cell.angle_gamma   90.00
#
_symmetry.space_group_name_H-M   'P 1'
#
loop_
_entity.id
_entity.type
_entity.pdbx_description
1 polymer ?
#
loop_
_entity_poly.entity_id
_entity_poly.type
_entity_poly.pdbx_seq_one_letter_code
_entity_poly.pdbx_strand_id
1 'polypeptide(L)'
;MNPTASDRARVSWHRNSETRYRHGPTSPDPDRIEPLGFPPPWPTRPWIYANVIASKNGILTWKRSGVDDDPVRAIAGGDVTRSGRLADLRLMRYLRACADAVSFGAQTLRDQPDLIGTLDVGGGLGDALYQFRARQGLGRVPLQVVYSESGRLDLDAPMFNAPDLVAIVITTGAGARLLRARGSHEKGLTILVAAEERIDPIGLRRSHERLFAEFGVRYLDCEGGAVMLESLHQAHILDEVFVTVTDAHVESTEHADVKRVFEFEAAGACLIGEGRTASDPGYVFRRWRFNQR
;
A
#
# COMPACT_ATOMS: atom_id res chain seq x y z
N MET A 1 36.82 -7.16 5.39
CA MET A 1 35.80 -6.11 5.66
C MET A 1 34.44 -6.83 5.73
N ASN A 2 33.79 -6.83 6.87
CA ASN A 2 32.45 -7.42 6.97
C ASN A 2 31.46 -6.52 6.24
N PRO A 3 30.58 -7.07 5.36
CA PRO A 3 29.55 -6.29 4.70
C PRO A 3 28.62 -5.70 5.76
N THR A 4 28.34 -4.41 5.64
CA THR A 4 27.45 -3.69 6.57
C THR A 4 26.02 -4.25 6.46
N ALA A 5 25.25 -4.22 7.56
CA ALA A 5 23.86 -4.69 7.60
C ALA A 5 22.97 -4.07 6.49
N SER A 6 23.37 -2.93 5.94
CA SER A 6 22.76 -2.22 4.80
C SER A 6 22.74 -3.07 3.50
N ASP A 7 23.80 -3.84 3.23
CA ASP A 7 23.92 -4.56 1.96
C ASP A 7 23.11 -5.87 1.92
N ARG A 8 22.73 -6.39 3.07
CA ARG A 8 22.06 -7.71 3.17
C ARG A 8 20.55 -7.69 2.92
N ALA A 9 19.93 -6.52 2.89
CA ALA A 9 18.48 -6.38 2.79
C ALA A 9 17.99 -5.82 1.44
N ARG A 10 18.74 -6.00 0.36
CA ARG A 10 18.34 -5.59 -1.00
C ARG A 10 17.51 -6.71 -1.65
N VAL A 11 16.37 -6.35 -2.19
CA VAL A 11 15.58 -7.21 -3.07
C VAL A 11 16.21 -7.19 -4.46
N SER A 12 16.70 -8.33 -4.95
CA SER A 12 17.11 -8.47 -6.33
C SER A 12 15.91 -8.93 -7.17
N TRP A 13 15.50 -8.11 -8.12
CA TRP A 13 14.43 -8.45 -9.05
C TRP A 13 15.00 -9.18 -10.26
N HIS A 14 14.61 -10.45 -10.46
CA HIS A 14 14.93 -11.19 -11.68
C HIS A 14 13.80 -10.98 -12.70
N ARG A 15 14.16 -10.63 -13.91
CA ARG A 15 13.23 -10.38 -15.02
C ARG A 15 12.83 -11.70 -15.68
N ASN A 16 11.55 -11.88 -15.95
CA ASN A 16 11.12 -12.85 -16.95
C ASN A 16 11.52 -12.34 -18.34
N SER A 17 12.08 -13.22 -19.17
CA SER A 17 12.91 -12.93 -20.35
C SER A 17 12.19 -12.30 -21.57
N GLU A 18 10.94 -11.87 -21.47
CA GLU A 18 10.18 -11.40 -22.65
C GLU A 18 9.93 -9.89 -22.72
N THR A 19 10.31 -9.11 -21.70
CA THR A 19 10.15 -7.66 -21.76
C THR A 19 11.52 -6.99 -21.80
N ARG A 20 12.00 -6.64 -23.00
CA ARG A 20 13.24 -5.87 -23.19
C ARG A 20 13.04 -4.43 -22.71
N TYR A 21 13.28 -4.18 -21.42
CA TYR A 21 13.58 -2.82 -20.97
C TYR A 21 15.11 -2.60 -21.09
N ARG A 22 15.50 -1.57 -21.83
CA ARG A 22 16.91 -1.19 -21.96
C ARG A 22 17.45 -0.81 -20.57
N HIS A 23 18.60 -1.39 -20.21
CA HIS A 23 19.36 -0.98 -19.05
C HIS A 23 19.70 0.51 -19.16
N GLY A 24 19.20 1.32 -18.25
CA GLY A 24 19.86 2.58 -17.91
C GLY A 24 21.21 2.27 -17.27
N PRO A 25 22.16 3.22 -17.30
CA PRO A 25 23.49 2.99 -16.74
C PRO A 25 23.36 2.60 -15.26
N THR A 26 24.08 1.54 -14.87
CA THR A 26 24.25 1.18 -13.46
C THR A 26 24.91 2.36 -12.78
N SER A 27 24.14 3.14 -12.04
CA SER A 27 24.68 4.24 -11.26
C SER A 27 25.61 3.68 -10.19
N PRO A 28 26.84 4.17 -10.08
CA PRO A 28 27.76 3.77 -9.02
C PRO A 28 27.37 4.30 -7.62
N ASP A 29 26.32 5.13 -7.53
CA ASP A 29 25.84 5.68 -6.28
C ASP A 29 24.86 4.72 -5.61
N PRO A 30 25.23 4.03 -4.52
CA PRO A 30 24.38 3.08 -3.84
C PRO A 30 23.15 3.72 -3.16
N ASP A 31 23.14 5.05 -3.01
CA ASP A 31 22.05 5.79 -2.36
C ASP A 31 21.05 6.37 -3.38
N ARG A 32 21.32 6.24 -4.67
CA ARG A 32 20.41 6.69 -5.70
C ARG A 32 19.22 5.75 -5.86
N ILE A 33 18.05 6.26 -5.51
CA ILE A 33 16.77 5.58 -5.69
C ILE A 33 16.26 5.84 -7.11
N GLU A 34 16.05 4.76 -7.89
CA GLU A 34 15.54 4.84 -9.26
C GLU A 34 14.02 4.57 -9.29
N PRO A 35 13.26 5.18 -10.23
CA PRO A 35 11.83 4.93 -10.38
C PRO A 35 11.50 3.46 -10.66
N LEU A 36 10.38 2.97 -10.14
CA LEU A 36 9.89 1.59 -10.37
C LEU A 36 9.43 1.30 -11.82
N GLY A 37 9.42 2.32 -12.67
CA GLY A 37 9.00 2.17 -14.06
C GLY A 37 7.52 1.81 -14.19
N PHE A 38 6.65 2.46 -13.41
CA PHE A 38 5.21 2.38 -13.63
C PHE A 38 4.85 2.91 -15.01
N PRO A 39 3.83 2.34 -15.68
CA PRO A 39 3.23 2.96 -16.84
C PRO A 39 2.69 4.36 -16.51
N PRO A 40 2.48 5.22 -17.53
CA PRO A 40 1.72 6.45 -17.33
C PRO A 40 0.36 6.16 -16.69
N PRO A 41 -0.16 7.07 -15.84
CA PRO A 41 -1.51 6.91 -15.29
C PRO A 41 -2.55 6.89 -16.40
N TRP A 42 -3.73 6.37 -16.10
CA TRP A 42 -4.86 6.38 -17.03
C TRP A 42 -5.29 7.82 -17.32
N PRO A 43 -5.93 8.09 -18.47
CA PRO A 43 -6.37 9.45 -18.82
C PRO A 43 -7.32 10.08 -17.82
N THR A 44 -8.08 9.27 -17.07
CA THR A 44 -9.15 9.73 -16.18
C THR A 44 -9.04 9.25 -14.74
N ARG A 45 -8.06 8.40 -14.41
CA ARG A 45 -7.87 7.86 -13.06
C ARG A 45 -6.41 7.61 -12.74
N PRO A 46 -6.03 7.48 -11.47
CA PRO A 46 -4.70 7.09 -11.07
C PRO A 46 -4.33 5.69 -11.60
N TRP A 47 -3.02 5.45 -11.74
CA TRP A 47 -2.46 4.11 -11.68
C TRP A 47 -2.49 3.65 -10.22
N ILE A 48 -3.21 2.55 -9.95
CA ILE A 48 -3.42 2.06 -8.60
C ILE A 48 -2.65 0.76 -8.41
N TYR A 49 -1.77 0.73 -7.43
CA TYR A 49 -1.09 -0.47 -7.02
C TYR A 49 -1.34 -0.76 -5.54
N ALA A 50 -1.41 -2.03 -5.21
CA ALA A 50 -1.55 -2.46 -3.82
C ALA A 50 -0.23 -3.04 -3.31
N ASN A 51 0.02 -2.87 -2.01
CA ASN A 51 1.13 -3.46 -1.30
C ASN A 51 0.61 -4.29 -0.14
N VAL A 52 0.86 -5.61 -0.18
CA VAL A 52 0.35 -6.56 0.81
C VAL A 52 1.40 -7.59 1.19
N ILE A 53 1.29 -8.11 2.42
CA ILE A 53 2.07 -9.24 2.91
C ILE A 53 1.17 -10.45 3.12
N ALA A 54 1.62 -11.62 2.71
CA ALA A 54 0.87 -12.86 2.80
C ALA A 54 1.73 -13.99 3.41
N SER A 55 1.08 -14.91 4.10
CA SER A 55 1.70 -16.17 4.51
C SER A 55 2.00 -17.07 3.32
N LYS A 56 2.80 -18.12 3.53
CA LYS A 56 3.14 -19.13 2.50
C LYS A 56 1.90 -19.78 1.86
N ASN A 57 0.84 -19.94 2.63
CA ASN A 57 -0.44 -20.49 2.16
C ASN A 57 -1.46 -19.42 1.78
N GLY A 58 -1.02 -18.19 1.47
CA GLY A 58 -1.80 -17.13 0.85
C GLY A 58 -2.74 -16.38 1.79
N ILE A 59 -2.61 -16.49 3.11
CA ILE A 59 -3.43 -15.74 4.06
C ILE A 59 -2.88 -14.34 4.22
N LEU A 60 -3.77 -13.34 4.10
CA LEU A 60 -3.47 -11.90 4.28
C LEU A 60 -3.81 -11.42 5.70
N THR A 61 -4.94 -11.89 6.23
CA THR A 61 -5.44 -11.42 7.51
C THR A 61 -6.60 -12.31 8.01
N TRP A 62 -6.98 -12.11 9.27
CA TRP A 62 -8.16 -12.70 9.90
C TRP A 62 -8.76 -11.73 10.91
N LYS A 63 -9.94 -12.07 11.44
CA LYS A 63 -10.55 -11.29 12.52
C LYS A 63 -9.78 -11.51 13.80
N ARG A 64 -9.21 -10.44 14.36
CA ARG A 64 -8.47 -10.49 15.62
C ARG A 64 -9.37 -10.95 16.76
N SER A 65 -8.87 -11.85 17.58
CA SER A 65 -9.52 -12.32 18.81
C SER A 65 -9.09 -11.49 20.04
N GLY A 66 -8.02 -10.70 19.93
CA GLY A 66 -7.47 -9.85 20.98
C GLY A 66 -6.33 -8.96 20.48
N VAL A 67 -5.71 -8.24 21.41
CA VAL A 67 -4.62 -7.29 21.08
C VAL A 67 -3.38 -8.04 20.57
N ASP A 68 -3.07 -9.20 21.13
CA ASP A 68 -1.89 -9.99 20.78
C ASP A 68 -2.07 -10.79 19.48
N ASP A 69 -3.32 -10.95 19.01
CA ASP A 69 -3.66 -11.63 17.76
C ASP A 69 -3.54 -10.65 16.58
N ASP A 70 -2.29 -10.34 16.19
CA ASP A 70 -1.99 -9.43 15.07
C ASP A 70 -1.61 -10.23 13.82
N PRO A 71 -2.47 -10.28 12.79
CA PRO A 71 -2.23 -11.00 11.56
C PRO A 71 -0.93 -10.58 10.85
N VAL A 72 -0.67 -9.28 10.78
CA VAL A 72 0.53 -8.76 10.11
C VAL A 72 1.79 -9.21 10.84
N ARG A 73 1.78 -9.13 12.17
CA ARG A 73 2.91 -9.60 12.99
C ARG A 73 3.14 -11.10 12.87
N ALA A 74 2.08 -11.89 12.86
CA ALA A 74 2.16 -13.34 12.73
C ALA A 74 2.69 -13.76 11.35
N ILE A 75 2.19 -13.12 10.27
CA ILE A 75 2.61 -13.40 8.89
C ILE A 75 4.03 -12.90 8.63
N ALA A 76 4.36 -11.70 9.08
CA ALA A 76 5.68 -11.11 8.88
C ALA A 76 6.76 -11.66 9.83
N GLY A 77 6.37 -12.50 10.81
CA GLY A 77 7.26 -12.95 11.88
C GLY A 77 7.50 -11.87 12.94
N GLY A 78 7.62 -12.30 14.20
CA GLY A 78 7.80 -11.39 15.35
C GLY A 78 9.17 -10.71 15.40
N ASP A 79 10.17 -11.26 14.73
CA ASP A 79 11.52 -10.68 14.68
C ASP A 79 11.61 -9.57 13.65
N VAL A 80 11.51 -8.33 14.10
CA VAL A 80 11.62 -7.13 13.26
C VAL A 80 13.02 -6.91 12.69
N THR A 81 14.04 -7.66 13.17
CA THR A 81 15.43 -7.56 12.69
C THR A 81 15.74 -8.52 11.54
N ARG A 82 14.83 -9.44 11.20
CA ARG A 82 14.96 -10.33 10.04
C ARG A 82 15.21 -9.51 8.77
N SER A 83 16.20 -9.89 7.98
CA SER A 83 16.55 -9.14 6.77
C SER A 83 15.42 -9.11 5.72
N GLY A 84 14.60 -10.15 5.63
CA GLY A 84 13.38 -10.18 4.81
C GLY A 84 12.34 -9.18 5.29
N ARG A 85 12.12 -9.08 6.61
CA ARG A 85 11.22 -8.08 7.19
C ARG A 85 11.70 -6.65 6.95
N LEU A 86 12.99 -6.40 7.11
CA LEU A 86 13.58 -5.10 6.82
C LEU A 86 13.47 -4.73 5.34
N ALA A 87 13.63 -5.71 4.44
CA ALA A 87 13.44 -5.50 3.00
C ALA A 87 11.98 -5.18 2.65
N ASP A 88 11.02 -5.88 3.26
CA ASP A 88 9.58 -5.60 3.12
C ASP A 88 9.23 -4.18 3.57
N LEU A 89 9.69 -3.76 4.74
CA LEU A 89 9.50 -2.39 5.24
C LEU A 89 10.15 -1.33 4.34
N ARG A 90 11.31 -1.63 3.75
CA ARG A 90 11.95 -0.73 2.77
C ARG A 90 11.15 -0.66 1.47
N LEU A 91 10.67 -1.78 0.97
CA LEU A 91 9.82 -1.83 -0.21
C LEU A 91 8.54 -1.02 -0.01
N MET A 92 7.83 -1.23 1.11
CA MET A 92 6.64 -0.47 1.47
C MET A 92 6.89 1.04 1.43
N ARG A 93 7.97 1.52 2.05
CA ARG A 93 8.31 2.94 2.07
C ARG A 93 8.70 3.48 0.71
N TYR A 94 9.36 2.67 -0.09
CA TYR A 94 9.69 3.02 -1.46
C TYR A 94 8.42 3.11 -2.33
N LEU A 95 7.46 2.23 -2.16
CA LEU A 95 6.17 2.30 -2.82
C LEU A 95 5.43 3.59 -2.44
N ARG A 96 5.37 3.92 -1.13
CA ARG A 96 4.84 5.21 -0.67
C ARG A 96 5.57 6.41 -1.31
N ALA A 97 6.89 6.30 -1.47
CA ALA A 97 7.66 7.39 -2.10
C ALA A 97 7.35 7.57 -3.58
N CYS A 98 6.86 6.55 -4.27
CA CYS A 98 6.46 6.61 -5.68
C CYS A 98 5.02 7.16 -5.87
N ALA A 99 4.22 7.27 -4.80
CA ALA A 99 2.80 7.62 -4.86
C ALA A 99 2.53 9.11 -4.64
N ASP A 100 1.51 9.65 -5.31
CA ASP A 100 0.91 10.95 -4.94
C ASP A 100 0.04 10.80 -3.68
N ALA A 101 -0.58 9.62 -3.51
CA ALA A 101 -1.43 9.31 -2.37
C ALA A 101 -1.19 7.88 -1.87
N VAL A 102 -1.34 7.69 -0.55
CA VAL A 102 -1.36 6.38 0.10
C VAL A 102 -2.72 6.15 0.72
N SER A 103 -3.27 4.94 0.59
CA SER A 103 -4.64 4.68 1.05
C SER A 103 -4.74 3.51 2.02
N PHE A 104 -5.68 3.65 2.98
CA PHE A 104 -5.92 2.72 4.08
C PHE A 104 -7.41 2.44 4.27
N GLY A 105 -7.74 1.25 4.73
CA GLY A 105 -9.08 0.94 5.20
C GLY A 105 -9.30 1.43 6.65
N ALA A 106 -10.55 1.76 7.00
CA ALA A 106 -10.90 2.15 8.37
C ALA A 106 -10.57 1.09 9.42
N GLN A 107 -10.56 -0.21 9.03
CA GLN A 107 -10.15 -1.28 9.95
C GLN A 107 -8.65 -1.18 10.27
N THR A 108 -7.82 -0.91 9.27
CA THR A 108 -6.37 -0.72 9.45
C THR A 108 -6.08 0.39 10.46
N LEU A 109 -6.82 1.50 10.39
CA LEU A 109 -6.65 2.61 11.36
C LEU A 109 -7.14 2.24 12.77
N ARG A 110 -8.16 1.38 12.89
CA ARG A 110 -8.58 0.87 14.22
C ARG A 110 -7.55 -0.06 14.83
N ASP A 111 -6.92 -0.88 14.00
CA ASP A 111 -5.89 -1.84 14.45
C ASP A 111 -4.54 -1.16 14.72
N GLN A 112 -4.28 -0.03 14.05
CA GLN A 112 -3.06 0.77 14.14
C GLN A 112 -3.42 2.26 14.26
N PRO A 113 -3.86 2.72 15.45
CA PRO A 113 -4.35 4.10 15.63
C PRO A 113 -3.29 5.18 15.38
N ASP A 114 -2.01 4.84 15.55
CA ASP A 114 -0.88 5.75 15.30
C ASP A 114 -0.37 5.70 13.86
N LEU A 115 -1.04 4.97 12.96
CA LEU A 115 -0.61 4.82 11.58
C LEU A 115 -0.63 6.15 10.84
N ILE A 116 0.49 6.45 10.20
CA ILE A 116 0.66 7.55 9.25
C ILE A 116 1.38 7.02 8.02
N GLY A 117 0.87 7.31 6.84
CA GLY A 117 1.46 6.89 5.56
C GLY A 117 2.65 7.76 5.13
N THR A 118 3.58 8.05 6.03
CA THR A 118 4.80 8.83 5.73
C THR A 118 5.98 7.93 5.37
N LEU A 119 7.11 8.57 5.06
CA LEU A 119 8.34 7.90 4.67
C LEU A 119 9.33 7.78 5.83
N ASP A 120 8.97 8.28 7.01
CA ASP A 120 9.87 8.37 8.16
C ASP A 120 10.23 6.99 8.69
N VAL A 121 11.51 6.75 8.75
CA VAL A 121 12.06 5.44 9.07
C VAL A 121 13.27 5.49 9.98
N GLY A 122 13.65 6.66 10.40
CA GLY A 122 14.93 6.85 11.07
C GLY A 122 16.12 6.50 10.15
N GLY A 123 17.20 7.25 10.26
CA GLY A 123 18.39 7.06 9.44
C GLY A 123 18.26 7.62 8.01
N GLY A 124 19.35 7.51 7.25
CA GLY A 124 19.48 8.16 5.94
C GLY A 124 18.51 7.71 4.83
N LEU A 125 17.78 6.58 5.01
CA LEU A 125 16.81 6.12 4.01
C LEU A 125 15.64 7.08 3.88
N GLY A 126 15.13 7.63 4.98
CA GLY A 126 14.03 8.61 4.95
C GLY A 126 14.41 9.82 4.10
N ASP A 127 15.58 10.40 4.34
CA ASP A 127 16.08 11.54 3.59
C ASP A 127 16.23 11.23 2.10
N ALA A 128 16.77 10.07 1.74
CA ALA A 128 16.90 9.63 0.35
C ALA A 128 15.53 9.48 -0.35
N LEU A 129 14.50 8.98 0.35
CA LEU A 129 13.15 8.87 -0.17
C LEU A 129 12.48 10.25 -0.37
N TYR A 130 12.67 11.19 0.55
CA TYR A 130 12.19 12.57 0.39
C TYR A 130 12.89 13.27 -0.79
N GLN A 131 14.20 13.11 -0.94
CA GLN A 131 14.94 13.63 -2.11
C GLN A 131 14.48 12.98 -3.41
N PHE A 132 14.18 11.68 -3.40
CA PHE A 132 13.61 10.99 -4.56
C PHE A 132 12.27 11.64 -4.95
N ARG A 133 11.34 11.84 -4.02
CA ARG A 133 10.06 12.51 -4.30
C ARG A 133 10.26 13.90 -4.90
N ALA A 134 11.15 14.70 -4.32
CA ALA A 134 11.46 16.04 -4.84
C ALA A 134 11.98 15.99 -6.29
N ARG A 135 12.85 15.02 -6.61
CA ARG A 135 13.33 14.82 -8.00
C ARG A 135 12.21 14.40 -8.97
N GLN A 136 11.18 13.71 -8.47
CA GLN A 136 10.01 13.31 -9.27
C GLN A 136 8.93 14.41 -9.35
N GLY A 137 9.15 15.57 -8.73
CA GLY A 137 8.16 16.64 -8.66
C GLY A 137 6.95 16.34 -7.77
N LEU A 138 7.06 15.35 -6.87
CA LEU A 138 6.00 14.97 -5.93
C LEU A 138 6.04 15.85 -4.68
N GLY A 139 4.89 16.01 -4.04
CA GLY A 139 4.79 16.65 -2.73
C GLY A 139 5.66 15.95 -1.69
N ARG A 140 6.09 16.67 -0.64
CA ARG A 140 6.97 16.12 0.40
C ARG A 140 6.41 14.82 1.00
N VAL A 141 5.14 14.80 1.37
CA VAL A 141 4.42 13.64 1.86
C VAL A 141 3.28 13.28 0.90
N PRO A 142 2.94 11.99 0.74
CA PRO A 142 1.77 11.62 -0.04
C PRO A 142 0.47 12.06 0.66
N LEU A 143 -0.58 12.34 -0.11
CA LEU A 143 -1.93 12.51 0.42
C LEU A 143 -2.36 11.23 1.15
N GLN A 144 -3.11 11.37 2.24
CA GLN A 144 -3.64 10.24 3.00
C GLN A 144 -5.09 9.98 2.57
N VAL A 145 -5.40 8.82 2.02
CA VAL A 145 -6.75 8.45 1.62
C VAL A 145 -7.30 7.37 2.54
N VAL A 146 -8.46 7.59 3.13
CA VAL A 146 -9.08 6.64 4.06
C VAL A 146 -10.43 6.19 3.52
N TYR A 147 -10.60 4.86 3.38
CA TYR A 147 -11.90 4.29 3.02
C TYR A 147 -12.66 3.90 4.27
N SER A 148 -13.83 4.51 4.45
CA SER A 148 -14.71 4.23 5.58
C SER A 148 -16.18 4.30 5.18
N GLU A 149 -16.81 3.18 4.92
CA GLU A 149 -18.22 3.14 4.51
C GLU A 149 -19.13 3.83 5.53
N SER A 150 -18.93 3.58 6.81
CA SER A 150 -19.74 4.14 7.90
C SER A 150 -19.33 5.54 8.38
N GLY A 151 -18.17 6.03 7.99
CA GLY A 151 -17.60 7.27 8.55
C GLY A 151 -17.20 7.19 10.04
N ARG A 152 -17.22 5.99 10.65
CA ARG A 152 -16.80 5.81 12.04
C ARG A 152 -15.28 5.73 12.12
N LEU A 153 -14.66 6.90 12.21
CA LEU A 153 -13.21 7.09 12.33
C LEU A 153 -12.90 7.83 13.63
N ASP A 154 -11.75 7.57 14.19
CA ASP A 154 -11.20 8.40 15.26
C ASP A 154 -10.56 9.63 14.61
N LEU A 155 -11.26 10.79 14.71
CA LEU A 155 -10.78 12.03 14.14
C LEU A 155 -9.64 12.67 14.94
N ASP A 156 -9.31 12.14 16.12
CA ASP A 156 -8.16 12.61 16.92
C ASP A 156 -6.89 11.81 16.60
N ALA A 157 -6.99 10.75 15.79
CA ALA A 157 -5.82 9.99 15.34
C ALA A 157 -4.81 10.88 14.58
N PRO A 158 -3.50 10.59 14.69
CA PRO A 158 -2.43 11.34 14.02
C PRO A 158 -2.63 11.51 12.52
N MET A 159 -3.22 10.54 11.83
CA MET A 159 -3.56 10.60 10.41
C MET A 159 -4.33 11.88 10.02
N PHE A 160 -5.18 12.40 10.91
CA PHE A 160 -6.03 13.57 10.67
C PHE A 160 -5.52 14.86 11.32
N ASN A 161 -4.46 14.79 12.12
CA ASN A 161 -4.00 15.92 12.93
C ASN A 161 -2.50 16.20 12.80
N ALA A 162 -1.72 15.31 12.18
CA ALA A 162 -0.29 15.56 12.03
C ALA A 162 -0.04 16.75 11.09
N PRO A 163 0.92 17.62 11.41
CA PRO A 163 1.32 18.71 10.53
C PRO A 163 1.71 18.19 9.13
N ASP A 164 1.44 18.97 8.11
CA ASP A 164 1.77 18.67 6.71
C ASP A 164 1.04 17.48 6.08
N LEU A 165 0.12 16.82 6.80
CA LEU A 165 -0.73 15.78 6.22
C LEU A 165 -2.03 16.35 5.70
N VAL A 166 -2.40 15.95 4.49
CA VAL A 166 -3.72 16.19 3.91
C VAL A 166 -4.46 14.88 3.84
N ALA A 167 -5.57 14.77 4.54
CA ALA A 167 -6.37 13.56 4.59
C ALA A 167 -7.68 13.72 3.77
N ILE A 168 -8.02 12.68 3.02
CA ILE A 168 -9.24 12.57 2.22
C ILE A 168 -9.96 11.32 2.68
N VAL A 169 -11.23 11.43 3.04
CA VAL A 169 -12.06 10.26 3.38
C VAL A 169 -13.04 9.96 2.26
N ILE A 170 -12.96 8.75 1.71
CA ILE A 170 -13.93 8.21 0.77
C ILE A 170 -14.98 7.43 1.58
N THR A 171 -16.25 7.85 1.51
CA THR A 171 -17.30 7.33 2.37
C THR A 171 -18.67 7.33 1.67
N THR A 172 -19.70 6.85 2.37
CA THR A 172 -21.10 6.97 1.94
C THR A 172 -21.71 8.30 2.34
N GLY A 173 -22.92 8.60 1.83
CA GLY A 173 -23.70 9.77 2.26
C GLY A 173 -23.98 9.76 3.76
N ALA A 174 -24.33 8.58 4.30
CA ALA A 174 -24.53 8.40 5.75
C ALA A 174 -23.22 8.62 6.53
N GLY A 175 -22.11 8.08 6.06
CA GLY A 175 -20.79 8.29 6.66
C GLY A 175 -20.35 9.74 6.63
N ALA A 176 -20.60 10.43 5.53
CA ALA A 176 -20.29 11.87 5.39
C ALA A 176 -21.09 12.73 6.37
N ARG A 177 -22.38 12.43 6.56
CA ARG A 177 -23.21 13.11 7.58
C ARG A 177 -22.65 12.91 8.99
N LEU A 178 -22.26 11.67 9.32
CA LEU A 178 -21.65 11.36 10.61
C LEU A 178 -20.34 12.13 10.84
N LEU A 179 -19.44 12.12 9.86
CA LEU A 179 -18.16 12.82 9.94
C LEU A 179 -18.35 14.34 10.13
N ARG A 180 -19.28 14.95 9.39
CA ARG A 180 -19.59 16.38 9.53
C ARG A 180 -20.16 16.70 10.90
N ALA A 181 -21.07 15.87 11.42
CA ALA A 181 -21.64 16.02 12.76
C ALA A 181 -20.59 15.92 13.89
N ARG A 182 -19.44 15.30 13.61
CA ARG A 182 -18.31 15.14 14.54
C ARG A 182 -17.21 16.21 14.32
N GLY A 183 -17.48 17.28 13.58
CA GLY A 183 -16.55 18.39 13.41
C GLY A 183 -15.44 18.16 12.38
N SER A 184 -15.62 17.26 11.41
CA SER A 184 -14.60 17.00 10.38
C SER A 184 -14.20 18.25 9.58
N HIS A 185 -15.11 19.21 9.41
CA HIS A 185 -14.84 20.46 8.70
C HIS A 185 -13.89 21.40 9.48
N GLU A 186 -13.92 21.36 10.81
CA GLU A 186 -13.02 22.15 11.67
C GLU A 186 -11.57 21.66 11.56
N LYS A 187 -11.39 20.39 11.19
CA LYS A 187 -10.09 19.76 10.96
C LYS A 187 -9.60 19.88 9.49
N GLY A 188 -10.34 20.57 8.63
CA GLY A 188 -10.01 20.70 7.21
C GLY A 188 -10.08 19.39 6.42
N LEU A 189 -10.79 18.37 6.95
CA LEU A 189 -10.88 17.07 6.34
C LEU A 189 -11.73 17.10 5.07
N THR A 190 -11.17 16.63 3.97
CA THR A 190 -11.89 16.46 2.70
C THR A 190 -12.69 15.16 2.70
N ILE A 191 -13.97 15.23 2.33
CA ILE A 191 -14.86 14.07 2.25
C ILE A 191 -15.33 13.89 0.82
N LEU A 192 -15.04 12.72 0.24
CA LEU A 192 -15.58 12.28 -1.04
C LEU A 192 -16.71 11.27 -0.80
N VAL A 193 -17.92 11.62 -1.21
CA VAL A 193 -19.06 10.71 -1.15
C VAL A 193 -19.03 9.83 -2.40
N ALA A 194 -18.81 8.53 -2.21
CA ALA A 194 -18.74 7.54 -3.26
C ALA A 194 -20.13 7.03 -3.67
N ALA A 195 -21.03 6.87 -2.70
CA ALA A 195 -22.40 6.40 -2.88
C ALA A 195 -23.26 6.84 -1.69
N GLU A 196 -24.57 6.68 -1.74
CA GLU A 196 -25.45 7.08 -0.63
C GLU A 196 -25.41 6.09 0.55
N GLU A 197 -25.52 4.79 0.29
CA GLU A 197 -25.63 3.78 1.34
C GLU A 197 -24.43 2.85 1.46
N ARG A 198 -23.94 2.34 0.33
CA ARG A 198 -22.83 1.38 0.26
C ARG A 198 -21.90 1.73 -0.87
N ILE A 199 -20.59 1.67 -0.63
CA ILE A 199 -19.58 1.90 -1.66
C ILE A 199 -19.57 0.69 -2.62
N ASP A 200 -20.15 0.89 -3.78
CA ASP A 200 -20.15 -0.09 -4.87
C ASP A 200 -18.95 0.12 -5.83
N PRO A 201 -18.70 -0.79 -6.79
CA PRO A 201 -17.62 -0.65 -7.74
C PRO A 201 -17.68 0.63 -8.59
N ILE A 202 -18.88 1.12 -8.91
CA ILE A 202 -19.07 2.36 -9.70
C ILE A 202 -18.69 3.58 -8.85
N GLY A 203 -19.20 3.66 -7.63
CA GLY A 203 -18.89 4.75 -6.70
C GLY A 203 -17.41 4.78 -6.33
N LEU A 204 -16.80 3.59 -6.16
CA LEU A 204 -15.37 3.48 -5.91
C LEU A 204 -14.57 4.02 -7.11
N ARG A 205 -14.89 3.62 -8.33
CA ARG A 205 -14.25 4.13 -9.56
C ARG A 205 -14.37 5.64 -9.67
N ARG A 206 -15.57 6.20 -9.51
CA ARG A 206 -15.81 7.65 -9.57
C ARG A 206 -15.01 8.41 -8.51
N SER A 207 -14.85 7.84 -7.32
CA SER A 207 -14.03 8.46 -6.29
C SER A 207 -12.55 8.56 -6.69
N HIS A 208 -12.03 7.56 -7.41
CA HIS A 208 -10.65 7.59 -7.92
C HIS A 208 -10.51 8.54 -9.12
N GLU A 209 -11.51 8.64 -9.98
CA GLU A 209 -11.57 9.67 -11.04
C GLU A 209 -11.53 11.09 -10.43
N ARG A 210 -12.23 11.30 -9.32
CA ARG A 210 -12.18 12.55 -8.57
C ARG A 210 -10.81 12.78 -7.90
N LEU A 211 -10.19 11.77 -7.32
CA LEU A 211 -8.82 11.89 -6.80
C LEU A 211 -7.85 12.36 -7.89
N PHE A 212 -8.00 11.83 -9.11
CA PHE A 212 -7.20 12.23 -10.25
C PHE A 212 -7.49 13.67 -10.70
N ALA A 213 -8.77 14.02 -10.89
CA ALA A 213 -9.18 15.28 -11.49
C ALA A 213 -9.08 16.47 -10.51
N GLU A 214 -9.46 16.27 -9.24
CA GLU A 214 -9.57 17.33 -8.25
C GLU A 214 -8.31 17.49 -7.39
N PHE A 215 -7.55 16.41 -7.16
CA PHE A 215 -6.38 16.40 -6.27
C PHE A 215 -5.06 16.08 -6.99
N GLY A 216 -5.10 15.84 -8.29
CA GLY A 216 -3.90 15.57 -9.09
C GLY A 216 -3.23 14.23 -8.78
N VAL A 217 -3.93 13.28 -8.13
CA VAL A 217 -3.38 11.96 -7.81
C VAL A 217 -3.18 11.17 -9.09
N ARG A 218 -1.94 10.91 -9.44
CA ARG A 218 -1.52 10.13 -10.63
C ARG A 218 -1.22 8.70 -10.28
N TYR A 219 -0.59 8.47 -9.13
CA TYR A 219 -0.21 7.17 -8.61
C TYR A 219 -0.75 7.02 -7.19
N LEU A 220 -1.43 5.92 -6.93
CA LEU A 220 -2.02 5.63 -5.62
C LEU A 220 -1.50 4.29 -5.10
N ASP A 221 -0.87 4.31 -3.94
CA ASP A 221 -0.46 3.13 -3.19
C ASP A 221 -1.60 2.70 -2.25
N CYS A 222 -2.11 1.48 -2.42
CA CYS A 222 -3.13 0.92 -1.56
C CYS A 222 -2.49 -0.04 -0.55
N GLU A 223 -2.37 0.42 0.68
CA GLU A 223 -1.98 -0.39 1.84
C GLU A 223 -3.20 -0.86 2.66
N GLY A 224 -4.37 -0.81 2.04
CA GLY A 224 -5.61 -1.31 2.62
C GLY A 224 -5.58 -2.83 2.77
N GLY A 225 -6.38 -3.34 3.73
CA GLY A 225 -6.51 -4.77 3.95
C GLY A 225 -7.16 -5.52 2.77
N ALA A 226 -7.33 -6.83 2.92
CA ALA A 226 -7.86 -7.73 1.90
C ALA A 226 -9.19 -7.27 1.26
N VAL A 227 -10.07 -6.64 2.05
CA VAL A 227 -11.35 -6.11 1.54
C VAL A 227 -11.13 -5.00 0.51
N MET A 228 -10.17 -4.09 0.76
CA MET A 228 -9.86 -3.03 -0.20
C MET A 228 -9.22 -3.58 -1.47
N LEU A 229 -8.29 -4.53 -1.33
CA LEU A 229 -7.67 -5.19 -2.48
C LEU A 229 -8.72 -5.83 -3.39
N GLU A 230 -9.66 -6.56 -2.80
CA GLU A 230 -10.77 -7.19 -3.51
C GLU A 230 -11.71 -6.15 -4.16
N SER A 231 -12.08 -5.09 -3.42
CA SER A 231 -12.96 -4.04 -3.93
C SER A 231 -12.36 -3.29 -5.13
N LEU A 232 -11.07 -2.97 -5.09
CA LEU A 232 -10.37 -2.36 -6.22
C LEU A 232 -10.31 -3.29 -7.44
N HIS A 233 -10.09 -4.60 -7.20
CA HIS A 233 -10.12 -5.60 -8.26
C HIS A 233 -11.52 -5.73 -8.88
N GLN A 234 -12.57 -5.86 -8.08
CA GLN A 234 -13.96 -5.94 -8.55
C GLN A 234 -14.41 -4.67 -9.28
N ALA A 235 -13.89 -3.51 -8.89
CA ALA A 235 -14.13 -2.25 -9.59
C ALA A 235 -13.31 -2.11 -10.89
N HIS A 236 -12.46 -3.07 -11.23
CA HIS A 236 -11.54 -3.03 -12.38
C HIS A 236 -10.66 -1.78 -12.41
N ILE A 237 -10.13 -1.38 -11.26
CA ILE A 237 -9.22 -0.24 -11.12
C ILE A 237 -7.89 -0.58 -10.44
N LEU A 238 -7.71 -1.81 -10.02
CA LEU A 238 -6.43 -2.31 -9.51
C LEU A 238 -5.50 -2.64 -10.67
N ASP A 239 -4.39 -1.94 -10.79
CA ASP A 239 -3.45 -2.09 -11.92
C ASP A 239 -2.30 -3.03 -11.59
N GLU A 240 -1.75 -2.94 -10.37
CA GLU A 240 -0.66 -3.80 -9.93
C GLU A 240 -0.82 -4.24 -8.46
N VAL A 241 -0.18 -5.35 -8.12
CA VAL A 241 -0.03 -5.80 -6.74
C VAL A 241 1.42 -6.17 -6.47
N PHE A 242 1.97 -5.59 -5.43
CA PHE A 242 3.20 -6.02 -4.79
C PHE A 242 2.82 -6.91 -3.61
N VAL A 243 3.18 -8.17 -3.68
CA VAL A 243 2.93 -9.11 -2.59
C VAL A 243 4.24 -9.65 -2.05
N THR A 244 4.45 -9.46 -0.76
CA THR A 244 5.50 -10.13 0.00
C THR A 244 4.94 -11.43 0.54
N VAL A 245 5.45 -12.56 0.09
CA VAL A 245 5.09 -13.89 0.60
C VAL A 245 6.16 -14.33 1.59
N THR A 246 5.77 -14.65 2.81
CA THR A 246 6.68 -15.12 3.86
C THR A 246 6.67 -16.64 3.96
N ASP A 247 7.60 -17.20 4.75
CA ASP A 247 7.64 -18.63 5.09
C ASP A 247 6.63 -19.03 6.19
N ALA A 248 5.91 -18.07 6.77
CA ALA A 248 4.88 -18.35 7.77
C ALA A 248 3.76 -19.20 7.18
N HIS A 249 3.34 -20.22 7.92
CA HIS A 249 2.15 -21.01 7.64
C HIS A 249 1.10 -20.68 8.70
N VAL A 250 -0.10 -20.33 8.26
CA VAL A 250 -1.22 -19.97 9.15
C VAL A 250 -2.32 -21.01 9.04
N GLU A 251 -2.68 -21.62 10.16
CA GLU A 251 -3.79 -22.58 10.22
C GLU A 251 -5.13 -21.84 10.17
N SER A 252 -5.79 -21.90 9.01
CA SER A 252 -7.02 -21.13 8.78
C SER A 252 -8.19 -21.55 9.66
N THR A 253 -8.16 -22.77 10.22
CA THR A 253 -9.20 -23.30 11.12
C THR A 253 -9.12 -22.72 12.53
N GLU A 254 -8.00 -22.10 12.89
CA GLU A 254 -7.79 -21.47 14.19
C GLU A 254 -8.28 -20.02 14.26
N HIS A 255 -8.67 -19.44 13.10
CA HIS A 255 -9.01 -18.03 12.99
C HIS A 255 -10.38 -17.81 12.34
N ALA A 256 -11.08 -16.77 12.77
CA ALA A 256 -12.36 -16.35 12.17
C ALA A 256 -12.12 -15.35 11.02
N ASP A 257 -13.00 -15.37 10.04
CA ASP A 257 -13.02 -14.42 8.90
C ASP A 257 -11.67 -14.31 8.17
N VAL A 258 -11.02 -15.45 7.92
CA VAL A 258 -9.74 -15.52 7.21
C VAL A 258 -9.90 -14.99 5.79
N LYS A 259 -9.02 -14.04 5.42
CA LYS A 259 -8.94 -13.48 4.07
C LYS A 259 -7.64 -13.93 3.40
N ARG A 260 -7.74 -14.30 2.13
CA ARG A 260 -6.62 -14.75 1.31
C ARG A 260 -6.36 -13.81 0.14
N VAL A 261 -5.16 -13.87 -0.39
CA VAL A 261 -4.94 -13.34 -1.74
C VAL A 261 -5.76 -14.15 -2.73
N PHE A 262 -6.23 -13.52 -3.78
CA PHE A 262 -6.83 -14.24 -4.90
C PHE A 262 -5.74 -14.78 -5.83
N GLU A 263 -6.10 -15.78 -6.65
CA GLU A 263 -5.18 -16.34 -7.65
C GLU A 263 -4.95 -15.32 -8.78
N PHE A 264 -3.79 -14.69 -8.78
CA PHE A 264 -3.48 -13.55 -9.65
C PHE A 264 -3.58 -13.89 -11.13
N GLU A 265 -3.04 -15.05 -11.57
CA GLU A 265 -3.14 -15.49 -12.96
C GLU A 265 -4.60 -15.72 -13.38
N ALA A 266 -5.38 -16.39 -12.55
CA ALA A 266 -6.81 -16.63 -12.81
C ALA A 266 -7.62 -15.31 -12.83
N ALA A 267 -7.15 -14.32 -12.08
CA ALA A 267 -7.72 -12.96 -12.06
C ALA A 267 -7.23 -12.08 -13.23
N GLY A 268 -6.44 -12.61 -14.15
CA GLY A 268 -5.96 -11.91 -15.35
C GLY A 268 -4.70 -11.07 -15.15
N ALA A 269 -3.93 -11.33 -14.09
CA ALA A 269 -2.65 -10.66 -13.87
C ALA A 269 -1.47 -11.50 -14.40
N CYS A 270 -0.40 -10.81 -14.81
CA CYS A 270 0.87 -11.40 -15.18
C CYS A 270 1.93 -11.08 -14.13
N LEU A 271 2.76 -12.06 -13.77
CA LEU A 271 3.94 -11.84 -12.93
C LEU A 271 4.99 -11.08 -13.74
N ILE A 272 5.28 -9.85 -13.35
CA ILE A 272 6.26 -8.99 -14.04
C ILE A 272 7.58 -8.83 -13.30
N GLY A 273 7.66 -9.34 -12.06
CA GLY A 273 8.87 -9.35 -11.28
C GLY A 273 8.79 -10.27 -10.08
N GLU A 274 9.87 -10.97 -9.77
CA GLU A 274 10.07 -11.72 -8.54
C GLU A 274 11.46 -11.40 -7.98
N GLY A 275 11.56 -11.28 -6.65
CA GLY A 275 12.81 -11.03 -5.94
C GLY A 275 12.86 -11.74 -4.60
N ARG A 276 14.08 -11.92 -4.10
CA ARG A 276 14.37 -12.50 -2.77
C ARG A 276 15.55 -11.78 -2.14
N THR A 277 15.61 -11.80 -0.81
CA THR A 277 16.84 -11.40 -0.13
C THR A 277 17.77 -12.63 -0.01
N ALA A 278 19.05 -12.44 -0.31
CA ALA A 278 20.02 -13.54 -0.23
C ALA A 278 20.17 -14.09 1.21
N SER A 279 19.99 -13.22 2.21
CA SER A 279 20.14 -13.55 3.63
C SER A 279 18.87 -14.10 4.29
N ASP A 280 17.72 -14.03 3.62
CA ASP A 280 16.43 -14.53 4.13
C ASP A 280 15.56 -15.03 2.97
N PRO A 281 15.80 -16.24 2.46
CA PRO A 281 15.08 -16.79 1.32
C PRO A 281 13.61 -17.11 1.62
N GLY A 282 13.21 -17.07 2.89
CA GLY A 282 11.83 -17.23 3.32
C GLY A 282 10.91 -16.08 2.92
N TYR A 283 11.48 -14.95 2.48
CA TYR A 283 10.71 -13.82 1.95
C TYR A 283 10.84 -13.77 0.44
N VAL A 284 9.69 -13.83 -0.25
CA VAL A 284 9.58 -13.73 -1.72
C VAL A 284 8.76 -12.49 -2.06
N PHE A 285 9.31 -11.61 -2.87
CA PHE A 285 8.68 -10.38 -3.31
C PHE A 285 8.19 -10.57 -4.74
N ARG A 286 6.91 -10.36 -5.00
CA ARG A 286 6.31 -10.54 -6.32
C ARG A 286 5.59 -9.27 -6.74
N ARG A 287 5.72 -8.92 -8.01
CA ARG A 287 5.02 -7.82 -8.66
C ARG A 287 4.14 -8.39 -9.75
N TRP A 288 2.83 -8.19 -9.60
CA TRP A 288 1.81 -8.64 -10.53
C TRP A 288 1.18 -7.44 -11.21
N ARG A 289 0.89 -7.53 -12.49
CA ARG A 289 0.20 -6.49 -13.27
C ARG A 289 -1.02 -7.08 -13.91
N PHE A 290 -2.17 -6.41 -13.74
CA PHE A 290 -3.42 -6.77 -14.39
C PHE A 290 -3.46 -6.25 -15.80
N ASN A 291 -3.94 -7.09 -16.73
CA ASN A 291 -4.26 -6.70 -18.08
C ASN A 291 -5.65 -6.02 -18.06
N GLN A 292 -5.65 -4.71 -17.88
CA GLN A 292 -6.89 -3.93 -17.92
C GLN A 292 -7.36 -3.88 -19.37
N ARG A 293 -8.51 -4.46 -19.63
CA ARG A 293 -9.18 -4.40 -20.94
C ARG A 293 -10.07 -3.17 -21.02
#